data_9d89de5bca0396774c199a310dd9f345
#
_entry.id   9d89de5bca0396774c199a310dd9f345
#
_cell.length_a   1.000
_cell.length_b   1.000
_cell.length_c   1.000
_cell.angle_alpha   90.00
_cell.angle_beta   90.00
_cell.angle_gamma   90.00
#
_symmetry.space_group_name_H-M   'P 1'
#
loop_
_entity.id
_entity.type
_entity.pdbx_description
1 polymer ?
#
loop_
_entity_poly.entity_id
_entity_poly.type
_entity_poly.pdbx_seq_one_letter_code
_entity_poly.pdbx_strand_id
1 'polypeptide(L)'
;MKLEFARSLSGHDKNQVYLILKEEERAAYLVNGRTHTLEKPKKKNKKHYQIIKHIPEDILAQFKKNGSLTDEMIYGMLRTYERSINK
;
A
#
# COMPACT_ATOMS: atom_id res chain seq x y z
N MET A 1 0.14 -13.26 -5.12
CA MET A 1 0.48 -12.20 -4.16
C MET A 1 -0.73 -11.81 -3.34
N LYS A 2 -0.56 -11.68 -2.04
CA LYS A 2 -1.63 -11.23 -1.15
C LYS A 2 -1.63 -9.70 -1.10
N LEU A 3 -2.79 -9.09 -1.26
CA LEU A 3 -2.90 -7.64 -1.18
C LEU A 3 -2.89 -7.19 0.27
N GLU A 4 -1.91 -6.37 0.63
CA GLU A 4 -1.79 -5.79 1.97
C GLU A 4 -1.42 -4.32 1.88
N PHE A 5 -2.05 -3.50 2.72
CA PHE A 5 -1.73 -2.09 2.85
C PHE A 5 -1.03 -1.82 4.17
N ALA A 6 -0.30 -0.73 4.24
CA ALA A 6 0.37 -0.28 5.45
C ALA A 6 0.19 1.23 5.61
N ARG A 7 0.07 1.66 6.86
CA ARG A 7 0.03 3.09 7.21
C ARG A 7 1.36 3.48 7.84
N SER A 8 1.97 4.54 7.38
CA SER A 8 3.19 5.06 7.97
C SER A 8 2.90 5.66 9.33
N LEU A 9 3.73 5.33 10.32
CA LEU A 9 3.56 5.81 11.70
C LEU A 9 4.51 6.96 12.06
N SER A 10 5.51 7.22 11.23
CA SER A 10 6.52 8.23 11.55
C SER A 10 7.16 8.81 10.30
N GLY A 11 7.83 9.94 10.46
CA GLY A 11 8.53 10.60 9.37
C GLY A 11 7.67 11.60 8.63
N HIS A 12 8.16 12.10 7.51
CA HIS A 12 7.46 13.09 6.68
C HIS A 12 6.18 12.52 6.06
N ASP A 13 6.11 11.20 5.92
CA ASP A 13 4.96 10.53 5.31
C ASP A 13 4.00 9.95 6.35
N LYS A 14 4.05 10.41 7.60
CA LYS A 14 3.16 9.93 8.66
C LYS A 14 1.70 9.98 8.22
N ASN A 15 0.99 8.87 8.46
CA ASN A 15 -0.41 8.64 8.10
C ASN A 15 -0.67 8.39 6.62
N GLN A 16 0.34 8.41 5.75
CA GLN A 16 0.15 8.00 4.37
C GLN A 16 0.02 6.50 4.28
N VAL A 17 -0.76 6.03 3.30
CA VAL A 17 -1.04 4.62 3.09
C VAL A 17 -0.27 4.12 1.87
N TYR A 18 0.30 2.94 2.00
CA TYR A 18 1.09 2.29 0.96
C TYR A 18 0.58 0.87 0.71
N LEU A 19 0.92 0.33 -0.45
CA LEU A 19 0.78 -1.10 -0.71
C LEU A 19 2.08 -1.79 -0.31
N ILE A 20 1.98 -2.91 0.39
CA ILE A 20 3.14 -3.70 0.76
C ILE A 20 3.51 -4.59 -0.43
N LEU A 21 4.64 -4.30 -1.04
CA LEU A 21 5.14 -5.06 -2.19
C LEU A 21 5.83 -6.35 -1.74
N LYS A 22 6.62 -6.25 -0.69
CA LYS A 22 7.40 -7.37 -0.17
C LYS A 22 7.71 -7.13 1.29
N GLU A 23 7.60 -8.17 2.12
CA GLU A 23 8.01 -8.10 3.52
C GLU A 23 9.30 -8.89 3.75
N GLU A 24 10.16 -8.32 4.60
CA GLU A 24 11.33 -8.99 5.14
C GLU A 24 11.17 -9.08 6.65
N GLU A 25 12.10 -9.71 7.34
CA GLU A 25 11.98 -9.92 8.78
C GLU A 25 11.78 -8.63 9.57
N ARG A 26 12.49 -7.55 9.20
CA ARG A 26 12.47 -6.29 9.97
C ARG A 26 11.98 -5.09 9.19
N ALA A 27 11.60 -5.27 7.94
CA ALA A 27 11.24 -4.16 7.07
C ALA A 27 10.29 -4.63 5.98
N ALA A 28 9.69 -3.68 5.28
CA ALA A 28 8.92 -3.96 4.09
C ALA A 28 9.25 -2.96 3.00
N TYR A 29 9.00 -3.37 1.77
CA TYR A 29 9.10 -2.49 0.60
C TYR A 29 7.70 -2.00 0.27
N LEU A 30 7.53 -0.70 0.33
CA LEU A 30 6.23 -0.03 0.21
C LEU A 30 6.18 0.79 -1.07
N VAL A 31 5.02 0.76 -1.73
CA VAL A 31 4.80 1.51 -2.96
C VAL A 31 3.47 2.25 -2.89
N ASN A 32 3.40 3.39 -3.57
CA ASN A 32 2.15 4.14 -3.69
C ASN A 32 1.78 4.47 -5.14
N GLY A 33 2.62 4.06 -6.06
CA GLY A 33 2.38 4.26 -7.50
C GLY A 33 2.72 5.65 -8.02
N ARG A 34 3.25 6.52 -7.17
CA ARG A 34 3.59 7.91 -7.50
C ARG A 34 5.01 8.25 -7.13
N THR A 35 5.22 8.59 -5.85
CA THR A 35 6.55 8.95 -5.33
C THR A 35 7.40 7.72 -5.07
N HIS A 36 6.75 6.59 -4.80
CA HIS A 36 7.42 5.30 -4.59
C HIS A 36 6.77 4.26 -5.49
N THR A 37 7.49 3.89 -6.54
CA THR A 37 6.99 3.04 -7.61
C THR A 37 7.45 1.60 -7.46
N LEU A 38 6.90 0.71 -8.30
CA LEU A 38 7.33 -0.69 -8.33
C LEU A 38 8.83 -0.81 -8.62
N GLU A 39 9.36 0.11 -9.42
CA GLU A 39 10.77 0.14 -9.75
C GLU A 39 11.63 0.70 -8.61
N LYS A 40 11.08 1.64 -7.85
CA LYS A 40 11.79 2.29 -6.74
C LYS A 40 10.94 2.31 -5.48
N PRO A 41 10.72 1.15 -4.87
CA PRO A 41 9.92 1.09 -3.64
C PRO A 41 10.66 1.73 -2.47
N LYS A 42 9.92 2.11 -1.45
CA LYS A 42 10.47 2.65 -0.22
C LYS A 42 10.64 1.53 0.80
N LYS A 43 11.84 1.36 1.32
CA LYS A 43 12.07 0.41 2.40
C LYS A 43 11.78 1.09 3.74
N LYS A 44 10.93 0.46 4.56
CA LYS A 44 10.56 1.02 5.85
C LYS A 44 10.61 -0.07 6.92
N ASN A 45 11.19 0.28 8.08
CA ASN A 45 11.30 -0.65 9.20
C ASN A 45 9.92 -0.94 9.79
N LYS A 46 9.71 -2.15 10.25
CA LYS A 46 8.42 -2.58 10.84
C LYS A 46 7.96 -1.73 12.02
N LYS A 47 8.87 -1.10 12.73
CA LYS A 47 8.53 -0.20 13.84
C LYS A 47 7.83 1.08 13.37
N HIS A 48 7.94 1.41 12.08
CA HIS A 48 7.48 2.69 11.54
C HIS A 48 6.29 2.58 10.62
N TYR A 49 5.67 1.39 10.51
CA TYR A 49 4.43 1.25 9.78
C TYR A 49 3.52 0.24 10.48
N GLN A 50 2.24 0.34 10.20
CA GLN A 50 1.22 -0.57 10.73
C GLN A 50 0.46 -1.20 9.58
N ILE A 51 0.30 -2.52 9.62
CA ILE A 51 -0.47 -3.23 8.59
C ILE A 51 -1.94 -2.90 8.76
N ILE A 52 -2.61 -2.59 7.65
CA ILE A 52 -4.04 -2.35 7.63
C ILE A 52 -4.72 -3.69 7.44
N LYS A 53 -5.47 -4.13 8.44
CA LYS A 53 -6.06 -5.47 8.47
C LYS A 53 -7.27 -5.64 7.57
N HIS A 54 -7.98 -4.57 7.30
CA HIS A 54 -9.21 -4.66 6.51
C HIS A 54 -9.11 -3.85 5.24
N ILE A 55 -9.23 -4.52 4.11
CA ILE A 55 -9.29 -3.88 2.80
C ILE A 55 -10.69 -4.13 2.25
N PRO A 56 -11.40 -3.07 1.81
CA PRO A 56 -12.77 -3.22 1.28
C PRO A 56 -12.84 -4.21 0.12
N GLU A 57 -13.97 -4.91 0.05
CA GLU A 57 -14.22 -5.95 -0.96
C GLU A 57 -14.07 -5.47 -2.40
N ASP A 58 -14.51 -4.25 -2.69
CA ASP A 58 -14.42 -3.70 -4.04
C ASP A 58 -12.97 -3.51 -4.49
N ILE A 59 -12.09 -3.16 -3.56
CA ILE A 59 -10.66 -3.01 -3.85
C ILE A 59 -10.04 -4.39 -4.08
N LEU A 60 -10.38 -5.37 -3.24
CA LEU A 60 -9.90 -6.74 -3.40
C LEU A 60 -10.35 -7.34 -4.73
N ALA A 61 -11.60 -7.08 -5.12
CA ALA A 61 -12.15 -7.56 -6.38
C ALA A 61 -11.41 -6.93 -7.58
N GLN A 62 -11.15 -5.64 -7.51
CA GLN A 62 -10.40 -4.93 -8.55
C GLN A 62 -8.99 -5.51 -8.68
N PHE A 63 -8.33 -5.78 -7.57
CA PHE A 63 -6.98 -6.34 -7.58
C PHE A 63 -6.96 -7.73 -8.23
N LYS A 64 -7.90 -8.58 -7.87
CA LYS A 64 -7.98 -9.94 -8.41
C LYS A 64 -8.31 -9.96 -9.91
N LYS A 65 -9.13 -9.02 -10.35
CA LYS A 65 -9.56 -8.95 -11.74
C LYS A 65 -8.45 -8.57 -12.71
N ASN A 66 -7.52 -7.73 -12.28
CA ASN A 66 -6.53 -7.13 -13.19
C ASN A 66 -5.31 -8.01 -13.47
N GLY A 67 -5.09 -9.07 -12.74
CA GLY A 67 -4.03 -10.05 -13.02
C GLY A 67 -2.59 -9.58 -12.85
N SER A 68 -2.25 -8.34 -13.13
CA SER A 68 -0.92 -7.79 -12.93
C SER A 68 -0.96 -6.43 -12.26
N LEU A 69 0.09 -6.12 -11.51
CA LEU A 69 0.17 -4.92 -10.71
C LEU A 69 0.94 -3.84 -11.46
N THR A 70 0.36 -2.65 -11.59
CA THR A 70 1.01 -1.49 -12.19
C THR A 70 0.99 -0.33 -11.20
N ASP A 71 1.88 0.64 -11.39
CA ASP A 71 1.90 1.84 -10.54
C ASP A 71 0.58 2.59 -10.59
N GLU A 72 -0.01 2.72 -11.77
CA GLU A 72 -1.30 3.38 -11.94
C GLU A 72 -2.40 2.69 -11.15
N MET A 73 -2.45 1.37 -11.20
CA MET A 73 -3.41 0.57 -10.46
C MET A 73 -3.21 0.72 -8.95
N ILE A 74 -1.97 0.70 -8.49
CA ILE A 74 -1.64 0.88 -7.07
C ILE A 74 -2.15 2.23 -6.58
N TYR A 75 -1.85 3.29 -7.32
CA TYR A 75 -2.29 4.64 -6.97
C TYR A 75 -3.82 4.72 -6.88
N GLY A 76 -4.50 4.14 -7.86
CA GLY A 76 -5.97 4.12 -7.90
C GLY A 76 -6.57 3.39 -6.70
N MET A 77 -6.02 2.23 -6.37
CA MET A 77 -6.52 1.45 -5.22
C MET A 77 -6.32 2.19 -3.91
N LEU A 78 -5.17 2.82 -3.71
CA LEU A 78 -4.90 3.58 -2.49
C LEU A 78 -5.79 4.81 -2.38
N ARG A 79 -6.05 5.50 -3.49
CA ARG A 79 -6.98 6.63 -3.49
C ARG A 79 -8.39 6.20 -3.14
N THR A 80 -8.84 5.08 -3.69
CA THR A 80 -10.16 4.53 -3.37
C THR A 80 -10.25 4.18 -1.90
N TYR A 81 -9.21 3.56 -1.35
CA TYR A 81 -9.17 3.22 0.07
C TYR A 81 -9.26 4.47 0.95
N GLU A 82 -8.45 5.49 0.65
CA GLU A 82 -8.45 6.74 1.41
C GLU A 82 -9.81 7.44 1.41
N ARG A 83 -10.50 7.41 0.29
CA ARG A 83 -11.86 7.98 0.20
C ARG A 83 -12.85 7.22 1.06
N SER A 84 -12.70 5.89 1.16
CA SER A 84 -13.62 5.07 1.93
C SER A 84 -13.50 5.31 3.44
N ILE A 85 -12.31 5.66 3.92
CA ILE A 85 -12.11 5.92 5.36
C ILE A 85 -12.34 7.36 5.77
N ASN A 86 -12.42 8.27 4.82
CA ASN A 86 -12.61 9.71 5.09
C ASN A 86 -14.04 10.19 4.91
N LYS A 87 -14.99 9.30 4.99
CA LYS A 87 -16.42 9.67 4.89
C LYS A 87 -16.92 10.32 6.18
#